data_350b7c7d7b77bb5ae6a92d718d206dca
#
_entry.id   350b7c7d7b77bb5ae6a92d718d206dca
#
_cell.length_a   1.000
_cell.length_b   1.000
_cell.length_c   1.000
_cell.angle_alpha   90.00
_cell.angle_beta   90.00
_cell.angle_gamma   90.00
#
_symmetry.space_group_name_H-M   'P 1'
#
loop_
_entity.id
_entity.type
_entity.pdbx_description
1 polymer ?
#
loop_
_entity_poly.entity_id
_entity_poly.type
_entity_poly.pdbx_seq_one_letter_code
_entity_poly.pdbx_strand_id
1 'polypeptide(L)'
;MLQAQASERELIDQFLAALRSLPEVQAELERTAAPDHDAQLALDVAGKPIHALVEVRKAVYPRDVRELVWRIRGLARQQPAGESGSEALAVLIADSISPGAKELLRAERVGYYDSGGSLYVPARGAYLYVDKPPPKSLSRSMRSLFTGRRAQVLHGLLIRYQDWLGVK
;
A
#
# COMPACT_ATOMS: atom_id res chain seq x y z
N MET A 1 -11.97 -22.02 -1.24
CA MET A 1 -11.29 -21.50 -2.44
C MET A 1 -10.14 -20.62 -1.97
N LEU A 2 -8.92 -21.09 -2.10
CA LEU A 2 -7.70 -20.33 -1.88
C LEU A 2 -7.63 -19.29 -3.01
N GLN A 3 -7.78 -18.01 -2.67
CA GLN A 3 -7.45 -16.93 -3.60
C GLN A 3 -5.95 -17.03 -3.86
N ALA A 4 -5.57 -17.32 -5.09
CA ALA A 4 -4.20 -17.26 -5.54
C ALA A 4 -3.71 -15.83 -5.24
N GLN A 5 -2.64 -15.72 -4.47
CA GLN A 5 -1.99 -14.44 -4.21
C GLN A 5 -1.37 -13.99 -5.53
N ALA A 6 -1.66 -12.77 -5.94
CA ALA A 6 -1.02 -12.20 -7.11
C ALA A 6 0.51 -12.22 -6.90
N SER A 7 1.25 -12.64 -7.89
CA SER A 7 2.70 -12.56 -7.87
C SER A 7 3.13 -11.08 -7.90
N GLU A 8 4.33 -10.78 -7.44
CA GLU A 8 4.87 -9.39 -7.48
C GLU A 8 4.76 -8.79 -8.89
N ARG A 9 5.05 -9.59 -9.90
CA ARG A 9 4.93 -9.18 -11.30
C ARG A 9 3.50 -8.87 -11.71
N GLU A 10 2.54 -9.69 -11.31
CA GLU A 10 1.12 -9.44 -11.58
C GLU A 10 0.61 -8.15 -10.93
N LEU A 11 1.09 -7.83 -9.73
CA LEU A 11 0.74 -6.56 -9.05
C LEU A 11 1.33 -5.36 -9.79
N ILE A 12 2.56 -5.44 -10.29
CA ILE A 12 3.18 -4.40 -11.11
C ILE A 12 2.40 -4.23 -12.43
N ASP A 13 2.06 -5.32 -13.11
CA ASP A 13 1.29 -5.30 -14.35
C ASP A 13 -0.11 -4.70 -14.15
N GLN A 14 -0.79 -5.05 -13.04
CA GLN A 14 -2.07 -4.45 -12.67
C GLN A 14 -1.95 -2.95 -12.40
N PHE A 15 -0.90 -2.52 -11.73
CA PHE A 15 -0.64 -1.10 -11.49
C PHE A 15 -0.42 -0.34 -12.80
N LEU A 16 0.42 -0.87 -13.70
CA LEU A 16 0.65 -0.29 -15.02
C LEU A 16 -0.65 -0.21 -15.84
N ALA A 17 -1.46 -1.26 -15.82
CA ALA A 17 -2.76 -1.26 -16.49
C ALA A 17 -3.72 -0.20 -15.88
N ALA A 18 -3.73 -0.07 -14.55
CA ALA A 18 -4.54 0.95 -13.88
C ALA A 18 -4.10 2.37 -14.26
N LEU A 19 -2.79 2.65 -14.32
CA LEU A 19 -2.25 3.93 -14.75
C LEU A 19 -2.61 4.25 -16.19
N ARG A 20 -2.40 3.29 -17.11
CA ARG A 20 -2.70 3.46 -18.55
C ARG A 20 -4.19 3.62 -18.83
N SER A 21 -5.06 3.22 -17.93
CA SER A 21 -6.51 3.45 -18.05
C SER A 21 -6.94 4.89 -17.77
N LEU A 22 -6.05 5.68 -17.18
CA LEU A 22 -6.32 7.09 -16.86
C LEU A 22 -6.00 7.98 -18.07
N PRO A 23 -6.78 9.02 -18.33
CA PRO A 23 -6.49 9.96 -19.40
C PRO A 23 -5.18 10.71 -19.14
N GLU A 24 -4.44 10.99 -20.20
CA GLU A 24 -3.18 11.74 -20.17
C GLU A 24 -2.08 11.12 -19.26
N VAL A 25 -2.15 9.81 -19.03
CA VAL A 25 -1.14 9.07 -18.27
C VAL A 25 -0.51 8.01 -19.16
N GLN A 26 0.82 8.06 -19.27
CA GLN A 26 1.63 7.02 -19.87
C GLN A 26 2.47 6.38 -18.78
N ALA A 27 2.64 5.07 -18.83
CA ALA A 27 3.40 4.33 -17.85
C ALA A 27 4.13 3.16 -18.51
N GLU A 28 5.44 3.09 -18.28
CA GLU A 28 6.30 2.06 -18.84
C GLU A 28 7.20 1.48 -17.74
N LEU A 29 7.49 0.21 -17.86
CA LEU A 29 8.45 -0.49 -17.01
C LEU A 29 9.85 -0.26 -17.59
N GLU A 30 10.69 0.51 -16.89
CA GLU A 30 12.08 0.75 -17.32
C GLU A 30 13.00 -0.40 -16.92
N ARG A 31 12.86 -0.88 -15.70
CA ARG A 31 13.70 -1.94 -15.15
C ARG A 31 12.93 -2.81 -14.18
N THR A 32 13.13 -4.11 -14.26
CA THR A 32 12.66 -5.09 -13.29
C THR A 32 13.78 -5.44 -12.33
N ALA A 33 13.43 -5.57 -11.06
CA ALA A 33 14.24 -6.04 -9.94
C ALA A 33 15.74 -5.64 -9.95
N ALA A 34 16.09 -4.74 -9.08
CA ALA A 34 17.46 -4.54 -8.64
C ALA A 34 17.58 -5.02 -7.18
N PRO A 35 18.81 -5.18 -6.65
CA PRO A 35 18.98 -5.66 -5.25
C PRO A 35 18.22 -4.87 -4.20
N ASP A 36 17.90 -3.62 -4.50
CA ASP A 36 17.36 -2.68 -3.54
C ASP A 36 15.89 -2.30 -3.77
N HIS A 37 15.30 -2.63 -4.94
CA HIS A 37 13.91 -2.31 -5.28
C HIS A 37 13.34 -3.33 -6.29
N ASP A 38 12.00 -3.44 -6.34
CA ASP A 38 11.34 -4.48 -7.13
C ASP A 38 11.12 -4.04 -8.59
N ALA A 39 10.95 -2.73 -8.85
CA ALA A 39 10.84 -2.18 -10.21
C ALA A 39 11.15 -0.68 -10.28
N GLN A 40 11.50 -0.24 -11.50
CA GLN A 40 11.58 1.18 -11.89
C GLN A 40 10.59 1.45 -13.02
N LEU A 41 9.85 2.54 -12.92
CA LEU A 41 8.86 2.93 -13.90
C LEU A 41 9.14 4.34 -14.41
N ALA A 42 8.97 4.52 -15.71
CA ALA A 42 8.81 5.82 -16.32
C ALA A 42 7.32 6.14 -16.43
N LEU A 43 6.91 7.24 -15.86
CA LEU A 43 5.55 7.74 -15.91
C LEU A 43 5.56 9.10 -16.62
N ASP A 44 4.55 9.36 -17.44
CA ASP A 44 4.21 10.71 -17.88
C ASP A 44 2.79 11.02 -17.42
N VAL A 45 2.64 12.10 -16.69
CA VAL A 45 1.33 12.57 -16.21
C VAL A 45 1.11 13.97 -16.74
N ALA A 46 0.21 14.11 -17.72
CA ALA A 46 -0.11 15.38 -18.37
C ALA A 46 1.15 16.10 -18.92
N GLY A 47 2.04 15.36 -19.60
CA GLY A 47 3.27 15.88 -20.19
C GLY A 47 4.41 16.10 -19.16
N LYS A 48 4.29 15.58 -17.96
CA LYS A 48 5.32 15.68 -16.90
C LYS A 48 5.97 14.32 -16.67
N PRO A 49 7.24 14.13 -17.04
CA PRO A 49 7.95 12.90 -16.81
C PRO A 49 8.27 12.72 -15.32
N ILE A 50 8.06 11.51 -14.83
CA ILE A 50 8.29 11.11 -13.45
C ILE A 50 8.96 9.74 -13.45
N HIS A 51 10.09 9.61 -12.78
CA HIS A 51 10.69 8.32 -12.49
C HIS A 51 10.16 7.82 -11.15
N ALA A 52 9.67 6.59 -11.12
CA ALA A 52 9.13 5.99 -9.91
C ALA A 52 9.93 4.73 -9.51
N LEU A 53 10.27 4.65 -8.25
CA LEU A 53 10.80 3.44 -7.61
C LEU A 53 9.66 2.69 -6.93
N VAL A 54 9.57 1.42 -7.25
CA VAL A 54 8.49 0.55 -6.78
C VAL A 54 9.03 -0.48 -5.80
N GLU A 55 8.33 -0.59 -4.69
CA GLU A 55 8.47 -1.67 -3.73
C GLU A 55 7.16 -2.43 -3.62
N VAL A 56 7.21 -3.75 -3.69
CA VAL A 56 6.03 -4.64 -3.65
C VAL A 56 5.92 -5.31 -2.29
N ARG A 57 4.72 -5.36 -1.74
CA ARG A 57 4.40 -6.02 -0.47
C ARG A 57 3.12 -6.84 -0.58
N LYS A 58 3.02 -7.87 0.23
CA LYS A 58 1.79 -8.64 0.34
C LYS A 58 0.66 -7.85 1.01
N ALA A 59 0.97 -7.23 2.14
CA ALA A 59 0.01 -6.43 2.90
C ALA A 59 0.73 -5.31 3.62
N VAL A 60 0.06 -4.15 3.77
CA VAL A 60 0.61 -2.99 4.46
C VAL A 60 -0.37 -2.49 5.51
N TYR A 61 0.13 -2.38 6.74
CA TYR A 61 -0.60 -1.86 7.90
C TYR A 61 0.08 -0.59 8.45
N PRO A 62 -0.62 0.22 9.25
CA PRO A 62 -0.06 1.47 9.78
C PRO A 62 1.29 1.33 10.49
N ARG A 63 1.50 0.21 11.19
CA ARG A 63 2.75 -0.08 11.90
C ARG A 63 3.95 -0.25 10.97
N ASP A 64 3.71 -0.68 9.72
CA ASP A 64 4.76 -1.00 8.74
C ASP A 64 5.18 0.25 7.95
N VAL A 65 4.31 1.29 7.89
CA VAL A 65 4.46 2.45 7.01
C VAL A 65 5.75 3.22 7.27
N ARG A 66 6.08 3.47 8.55
CA ARG A 66 7.28 4.27 8.90
C ARG A 66 8.56 3.65 8.35
N GLU A 67 8.74 2.35 8.53
CA GLU A 67 9.92 1.62 8.07
C GLU A 67 9.97 1.57 6.55
N LEU A 68 8.84 1.24 5.90
CA LEU A 68 8.73 1.18 4.44
C LEU A 68 9.02 2.54 3.78
N VAL A 69 8.44 3.61 4.30
CA VAL A 69 8.68 4.98 3.80
C VAL A 69 10.13 5.38 3.95
N TRP A 70 10.73 5.11 5.12
CA TRP A 70 12.15 5.42 5.34
C TRP A 70 13.05 4.70 4.34
N ARG A 71 12.80 3.42 4.11
CA ARG A 71 13.58 2.58 3.20
C ARG A 71 13.44 3.04 1.75
N ILE A 72 12.21 3.13 1.22
CA ILE A 72 11.99 3.47 -0.19
C ILE A 72 12.44 4.89 -0.53
N ARG A 73 12.31 5.84 0.39
CA ARG A 73 12.86 7.20 0.22
C ARG A 73 14.38 7.21 0.25
N GLY A 74 14.99 6.39 1.11
CA GLY A 74 16.44 6.22 1.12
C GLY A 74 16.96 5.78 -0.25
N LEU A 75 16.27 4.83 -0.87
CA LEU A 75 16.59 4.33 -2.21
C LEU A 75 16.33 5.40 -3.30
N ALA A 76 15.21 6.11 -3.22
CA ALA A 76 14.87 7.17 -4.18
C ALA A 76 15.91 8.29 -4.22
N ARG A 77 16.51 8.63 -3.07
CA ARG A 77 17.57 9.64 -2.97
C ARG A 77 18.91 9.18 -3.53
N GLN A 78 19.15 7.88 -3.58
CA GLN A 78 20.40 7.31 -4.11
C GLN A 78 20.37 7.17 -5.63
N GLN A 79 19.20 7.25 -6.24
CA GLN A 79 19.08 7.22 -7.70
C GLN A 79 19.60 8.55 -8.28
N PRO A 80 20.34 8.48 -9.39
CA PRO A 80 20.71 9.70 -10.10
C PRO A 80 19.45 10.46 -10.47
N ALA A 81 19.43 11.76 -10.20
CA ALA A 81 18.33 12.60 -10.63
C ALA A 81 18.12 12.39 -12.14
N GLY A 82 16.91 12.01 -12.54
CA GLY A 82 16.58 11.85 -13.95
C GLY A 82 16.86 13.16 -14.74
N GLU A 83 16.77 13.12 -16.05
CA GLU A 83 17.02 14.28 -16.92
C GLU A 83 16.31 15.57 -16.49
N SER A 84 15.23 15.45 -15.72
CA SER A 84 14.49 16.58 -15.13
C SER A 84 15.00 17.07 -13.79
N GLY A 85 16.10 16.52 -13.26
CA GLY A 85 16.68 16.93 -11.95
C GLY A 85 15.75 16.69 -10.75
N SER A 86 14.69 15.87 -10.88
CA SER A 86 13.74 15.58 -9.80
C SER A 86 14.06 14.26 -9.12
N GLU A 87 13.90 14.23 -7.80
CA GLU A 87 13.97 13.01 -7.00
C GLU A 87 12.93 11.99 -7.49
N ALA A 88 13.32 10.72 -7.56
CA ALA A 88 12.42 9.65 -7.98
C ALA A 88 11.22 9.54 -7.01
N LEU A 89 10.04 9.29 -7.56
CA LEU A 89 8.84 9.09 -6.77
C LEU A 89 8.88 7.71 -6.11
N ALA A 90 8.72 7.68 -4.80
CA ALA A 90 8.55 6.43 -4.05
C ALA A 90 7.12 5.91 -4.20
N VAL A 91 6.97 4.65 -4.64
CA VAL A 91 5.67 4.00 -4.83
C VAL A 91 5.65 2.63 -4.16
N LEU A 92 4.62 2.37 -3.37
CA LEU A 92 4.38 1.10 -2.70
C LEU A 92 3.21 0.37 -3.36
N ILE A 93 3.45 -0.82 -3.85
CA ILE A 93 2.42 -1.69 -4.43
C ILE A 93 2.15 -2.83 -3.45
N ALA A 94 0.88 -3.15 -3.20
CA ALA A 94 0.56 -4.29 -2.35
C ALA A 94 -0.72 -5.00 -2.80
N ASP A 95 -0.84 -6.29 -2.47
CA ASP A 95 -2.10 -7.00 -2.63
C ASP A 95 -3.19 -6.34 -1.77
N SER A 96 -2.82 -5.83 -0.59
CA SER A 96 -3.75 -5.10 0.26
C SER A 96 -3.07 -4.00 1.07
N ILE A 97 -3.70 -2.82 1.13
CA ILE A 97 -3.28 -1.70 1.97
C ILE A 97 -4.45 -1.30 2.86
N SER A 98 -4.24 -1.33 4.18
CA SER A 98 -5.30 -0.94 5.11
C SER A 98 -5.64 0.55 5.00
N PRO A 99 -6.88 0.98 5.31
CA PRO A 99 -7.26 2.39 5.23
C PRO A 99 -6.34 3.33 6.00
N GLY A 100 -5.98 2.98 7.24
CA GLY A 100 -5.04 3.78 8.03
C GLY A 100 -3.62 3.84 7.46
N ALA A 101 -3.17 2.79 6.76
CA ALA A 101 -1.88 2.82 6.05
C ALA A 101 -1.95 3.74 4.82
N LYS A 102 -3.06 3.74 4.06
CA LYS A 102 -3.27 4.67 2.94
C LYS A 102 -3.21 6.13 3.39
N GLU A 103 -3.83 6.46 4.53
CA GLU A 103 -3.79 7.81 5.11
C GLU A 103 -2.36 8.24 5.44
N LEU A 104 -1.59 7.37 6.10
CA LEU A 104 -0.19 7.65 6.43
C LEU A 104 0.68 7.80 5.18
N LEU A 105 0.52 6.92 4.18
CA LEU A 105 1.26 7.03 2.91
C LEU A 105 0.96 8.33 2.17
N ARG A 106 -0.30 8.80 2.19
CA ARG A 106 -0.67 10.10 1.61
C ARG A 106 -0.04 11.26 2.38
N ALA A 107 -0.09 11.22 3.71
CA ALA A 107 0.55 12.24 4.55
C ALA A 107 2.06 12.33 4.28
N GLU A 108 2.69 11.20 4.03
CA GLU A 108 4.11 11.09 3.66
C GLU A 108 4.37 11.33 2.16
N ARG A 109 3.37 11.62 1.33
CA ARG A 109 3.50 11.79 -0.12
C ARG A 109 4.20 10.63 -0.82
N VAL A 110 3.96 9.41 -0.38
CA VAL A 110 4.40 8.17 -1.02
C VAL A 110 3.27 7.64 -1.87
N GLY A 111 3.55 7.36 -3.15
CA GLY A 111 2.60 6.74 -4.05
C GLY A 111 2.20 5.36 -3.57
N TYR A 112 0.99 4.91 -3.88
CA TYR A 112 0.58 3.54 -3.59
C TYR A 112 -0.44 3.00 -4.60
N TYR A 113 -0.48 1.67 -4.69
CA TYR A 113 -1.51 0.91 -5.39
C TYR A 113 -1.84 -0.36 -4.60
N ASP A 114 -3.12 -0.73 -4.55
CA ASP A 114 -3.56 -2.03 -4.04
C ASP A 114 -4.36 -2.82 -5.07
N SER A 115 -4.40 -4.16 -4.93
CA SER A 115 -5.14 -5.04 -5.86
C SER A 115 -6.65 -4.76 -5.90
N GLY A 116 -7.20 -4.05 -4.90
CA GLY A 116 -8.56 -3.52 -4.93
C GLY A 116 -8.74 -2.37 -5.92
N GLY A 117 -7.65 -1.85 -6.48
CA GLY A 117 -7.62 -0.78 -7.46
C GLY A 117 -7.61 0.62 -6.85
N SER A 118 -7.29 0.78 -5.58
CA SER A 118 -7.00 2.09 -5.00
C SER A 118 -5.60 2.52 -5.42
N LEU A 119 -5.50 3.77 -5.84
CA LEU A 119 -4.31 4.34 -6.45
C LEU A 119 -4.07 5.76 -5.93
N TYR A 120 -2.83 6.07 -5.60
CA TYR A 120 -2.37 7.42 -5.32
C TYR A 120 -0.97 7.63 -5.90
N VAL A 121 -0.82 8.64 -6.75
CA VAL A 121 0.47 9.04 -7.33
C VAL A 121 0.63 10.55 -7.17
N PRO A 122 1.44 11.02 -6.21
CA PRO A 122 1.70 12.45 -5.98
C PRO A 122 2.72 12.98 -6.99
N ALA A 123 2.25 13.55 -8.08
CA ALA A 123 3.09 14.23 -9.06
C ALA A 123 3.25 15.72 -8.75
N ARG A 124 4.34 16.35 -9.20
CA ARG A 124 4.51 17.81 -9.07
C ARG A 124 3.50 18.54 -9.94
N GLY A 125 2.56 19.26 -9.29
CA GLY A 125 1.53 20.06 -9.97
C GLY A 125 0.31 19.28 -10.45
N ALA A 126 0.25 17.98 -10.19
CA ALA A 126 -0.92 17.14 -10.39
C ALA A 126 -0.82 15.93 -9.43
N TYR A 127 -1.92 15.30 -9.10
CA TYR A 127 -1.91 14.01 -8.42
C TYR A 127 -3.02 13.12 -8.99
N LEU A 128 -2.73 11.84 -9.05
CA LEU A 128 -3.72 10.83 -9.40
C LEU A 128 -4.24 10.21 -8.11
N TYR A 129 -5.53 10.19 -7.93
CA TYR A 129 -6.15 9.60 -6.75
C TYR A 129 -7.42 8.86 -7.12
N VAL A 130 -7.42 7.56 -6.85
CA VAL A 130 -8.58 6.69 -6.97
C VAL A 130 -8.71 5.95 -5.66
N ASP A 131 -9.83 6.08 -4.98
CA ASP A 131 -10.12 5.33 -3.75
C ASP A 131 -11.22 4.32 -4.02
N LYS A 132 -10.94 3.07 -3.71
CA LYS A 132 -11.88 1.96 -3.79
C LYS A 132 -12.00 1.28 -2.43
N PRO A 133 -13.15 0.69 -2.13
CA PRO A 133 -13.29 -0.05 -0.88
C PRO A 133 -12.20 -1.13 -0.80
N PRO A 134 -11.66 -1.40 0.40
CA PRO A 134 -10.61 -2.38 0.58
C PRO A 134 -11.06 -3.75 0.04
N PRO A 135 -10.14 -4.54 -0.55
CA PRO A 135 -10.45 -5.89 -1.01
C PRO A 135 -11.11 -6.70 0.11
N LYS A 136 -12.04 -7.56 -0.24
CA LYS A 136 -12.80 -8.40 0.74
C LYS A 136 -11.89 -9.22 1.66
N SER A 137 -10.63 -9.49 1.25
CA SER A 137 -9.61 -10.14 2.06
C SER A 137 -9.22 -9.35 3.31
N LEU A 138 -9.33 -8.01 3.28
CA LEU A 138 -9.10 -7.14 4.43
C LEU A 138 -10.37 -6.80 5.22
N SER A 139 -11.54 -7.04 4.66
CA SER A 139 -12.77 -6.95 5.42
C SER A 139 -12.80 -8.14 6.40
N ARG A 140 -12.04 -8.03 7.48
CA ARG A 140 -12.33 -8.84 8.65
C ARG A 140 -13.76 -8.50 9.03
N SER A 141 -14.68 -9.42 8.76
CA SER A 141 -15.94 -9.37 9.45
C SER A 141 -15.59 -9.32 10.94
N MET A 142 -15.78 -8.18 11.58
CA MET A 142 -15.70 -8.09 13.03
C MET A 142 -16.78 -9.05 13.55
N ARG A 143 -16.38 -10.28 13.75
CA ARG A 143 -17.28 -11.25 14.39
C ARG A 143 -17.57 -10.67 15.76
N SER A 144 -18.82 -10.34 15.98
CA SER A 144 -19.29 -9.78 17.26
C SER A 144 -18.65 -10.54 18.42
N LEU A 145 -18.15 -9.80 19.40
CA LEU A 145 -17.68 -10.37 20.68
C LEU A 145 -18.85 -11.08 21.42
N PHE A 146 -20.09 -10.76 21.06
CA PHE A 146 -21.29 -11.24 21.69
C PHE A 146 -21.88 -12.50 21.00
N THR A 147 -21.12 -13.20 20.14
CA THR A 147 -21.55 -14.42 19.48
C THR A 147 -20.58 -15.58 19.67
N GLY A 148 -21.13 -16.80 19.82
CA GLY A 148 -20.39 -18.05 19.94
C GLY A 148 -19.47 -18.12 21.15
N ARG A 149 -18.35 -18.84 21.02
CA ARG A 149 -17.37 -19.03 22.10
C ARG A 149 -16.81 -17.74 22.68
N ARG A 150 -16.75 -16.67 21.91
CA ARG A 150 -16.28 -15.36 22.38
C ARG A 150 -17.23 -14.73 23.39
N ALA A 151 -18.55 -14.87 23.15
CA ALA A 151 -19.56 -14.42 24.09
C ALA A 151 -19.46 -15.19 25.42
N GLN A 152 -19.20 -16.50 25.37
CA GLN A 152 -19.02 -17.32 26.57
C GLN A 152 -17.79 -16.89 27.37
N VAL A 153 -16.65 -16.60 26.71
CA VAL A 153 -15.44 -16.08 27.37
C VAL A 153 -15.70 -14.72 27.98
N LEU A 154 -16.33 -13.81 27.24
CA LEU A 154 -16.68 -12.48 27.75
C LEU A 154 -17.62 -12.55 28.95
N HIS A 155 -18.63 -13.42 28.87
CA HIS A 155 -19.56 -13.66 29.97
C HIS A 155 -18.86 -14.22 31.20
N GLY A 156 -17.98 -15.22 31.01
CA GLY A 156 -17.14 -15.77 32.08
C GLY A 156 -16.25 -14.73 32.75
N LEU A 157 -15.64 -13.85 31.95
CA LEU A 157 -14.81 -12.73 32.46
C LEU A 157 -15.66 -11.72 33.25
N LEU A 158 -16.86 -11.38 32.78
CA LEU A 158 -17.75 -10.45 33.46
C LEU A 158 -18.29 -11.01 34.79
N ILE A 159 -18.60 -12.30 34.87
CA ILE A 159 -19.07 -12.94 36.10
C ILE A 159 -17.96 -13.01 37.12
N ARG A 160 -16.72 -13.27 36.70
CA ARG A 160 -15.56 -13.47 37.61
C ARG A 160 -14.66 -12.24 37.73
N TYR A 161 -15.09 -11.07 37.25
CA TYR A 161 -14.19 -9.93 37.24
C TYR A 161 -13.75 -9.51 38.67
N GLN A 162 -14.60 -9.74 39.68
CA GLN A 162 -14.26 -9.44 41.07
C GLN A 162 -13.18 -10.36 41.64
N ASP A 163 -13.08 -11.61 41.17
CA ASP A 163 -12.07 -12.59 41.60
C ASP A 163 -10.67 -12.24 41.07
N TRP A 164 -10.59 -11.42 40.00
CA TRP A 164 -9.33 -11.03 39.34
C TRP A 164 -8.66 -9.81 39.99
N LEU A 165 -9.37 -9.05 40.80
CA LEU A 165 -8.82 -7.92 41.55
C LEU A 165 -8.01 -8.34 42.78
N GLY A 166 -7.93 -9.63 43.07
CA GLY A 166 -7.23 -10.21 44.22
C GLY A 166 -5.83 -10.73 43.96
N VAL A 167 -5.32 -10.64 42.73
CA VAL A 167 -3.94 -11.10 42.44
C VAL A 167 -2.98 -9.97 42.76
N LYS A 168 -2.29 -10.10 43.91
CA LYS A 168 -1.15 -9.28 44.29
C LYS A 168 0.07 -9.65 43.46
#